data_39c296d55daf76aa27f694e88a9deab9
#
_entry.id   39c296d55daf76aa27f694e88a9deab9
#
_cell.length_a   1.000
_cell.length_b   1.000
_cell.length_c   1.000
_cell.angle_alpha   90.00
_cell.angle_beta   90.00
_cell.angle_gamma   90.00
#
_symmetry.space_group_name_H-M   'P 1'
#
loop_
_entity.id
_entity.type
_entity.pdbx_description
1 polymer ?
#
loop_
_entity_poly.entity_id
_entity_poly.type
_entity_poly.pdbx_seq_one_letter_code
_entity_poly.pdbx_strand_id
1 'polypeptide(L)'
;QKLPAHTLMATGITDAKGNLTFSGMYPHGAYYVKELSAPDGWLLNTEQYPVLLTPENMDEAEEAIAITLDAPILNRLIYTPVTITKRDITGKETLPGALIEVYDAQGSTIYRAYTDENGQLPDIPLVPGSYTFKETYAPEGYALNVAVKTFTVTSEGKIIGETEIRDEINKIQLKKVKENGEPLPGAVFGIYDASNTLVQQQTSDASGHLTFSKLGYGTYTIREIQAPYGYHPSTGEWQVTIDGTYQNPVQILTTVVNEDAPGWIRVIKTDALDGHPIAGVRFDIYALNEDGSTGDLVSTMLTNEEGVAMSES
;
A
#
# COMPACT_ATOMS: atom_id res chain seq x y z
N GLN A 1 72.34 15.30 -6.98
CA GLN A 1 71.64 16.37 -6.23
C GLN A 1 70.52 15.69 -5.40
N LYS A 2 70.52 15.86 -4.07
CA LYS A 2 69.49 15.29 -3.22
C LYS A 2 68.17 15.98 -3.51
N LEU A 3 67.13 15.24 -3.92
CA LEU A 3 65.81 15.78 -4.14
C LEU A 3 65.15 16.21 -2.79
N PRO A 4 64.34 17.28 -2.78
CA PRO A 4 63.55 17.62 -1.59
C PRO A 4 62.64 16.46 -1.16
N ALA A 5 62.36 16.36 0.13
CA ALA A 5 61.40 15.39 0.62
C ALA A 5 60.01 15.62 0.00
N HIS A 6 59.32 14.53 -0.26
CA HIS A 6 57.96 14.50 -0.89
C HIS A 6 57.89 15.05 -2.33
N THR A 7 59.05 15.05 -3.07
CA THR A 7 59.04 15.35 -4.50
C THR A 7 58.26 14.29 -5.26
N LEU A 8 57.26 14.70 -6.04
CA LEU A 8 56.50 13.79 -6.91
C LEU A 8 57.42 13.28 -8.04
N MET A 9 57.63 11.96 -8.11
CA MET A 9 58.52 11.34 -9.07
C MET A 9 57.81 10.84 -10.32
N ALA A 10 56.64 10.26 -10.15
CA ALA A 10 55.79 9.74 -11.24
C ALA A 10 54.35 9.65 -10.81
N THR A 11 53.46 9.69 -11.78
CA THR A 11 52.00 9.36 -11.62
C THR A 11 51.61 8.34 -12.67
N GLY A 12 50.63 7.52 -12.36
CA GLY A 12 50.08 6.55 -13.30
C GLY A 12 48.67 6.15 -12.88
N ILE A 13 47.98 5.44 -13.74
CA ILE A 13 46.64 4.90 -13.52
C ILE A 13 46.72 3.38 -13.65
N THR A 14 46.04 2.66 -12.74
CA THR A 14 45.95 1.20 -12.80
C THR A 14 45.24 0.73 -14.07
N ASP A 15 45.70 -0.35 -14.65
CA ASP A 15 45.03 -0.99 -15.80
C ASP A 15 43.71 -1.71 -15.37
N ALA A 16 43.04 -2.34 -16.33
CA ALA A 16 41.79 -3.09 -16.06
C ALA A 16 41.94 -4.29 -15.12
N LYS A 17 43.16 -4.71 -14.83
CA LYS A 17 43.48 -5.77 -13.87
C LYS A 17 43.91 -5.22 -12.51
N GLY A 18 43.94 -3.92 -12.35
CA GLY A 18 44.38 -3.24 -11.12
C GLY A 18 45.90 -3.08 -11.01
N ASN A 19 46.67 -3.34 -12.07
CA ASN A 19 48.13 -3.22 -12.03
C ASN A 19 48.57 -1.82 -12.47
N LEU A 20 49.61 -1.30 -11.83
CA LEU A 20 50.31 -0.09 -12.20
C LEU A 20 51.82 -0.33 -12.09
N THR A 21 52.55 -0.01 -13.14
CA THR A 21 54.02 -0.07 -13.17
C THR A 21 54.55 1.34 -13.43
N PHE A 22 55.42 1.80 -12.54
CA PHE A 22 56.24 3.01 -12.78
C PHE A 22 57.54 2.62 -13.42
N SER A 23 57.73 3.02 -14.67
CA SER A 23 58.96 2.82 -15.40
C SER A 23 59.78 4.08 -15.42
N GLY A 24 61.10 3.96 -15.28
CA GLY A 24 62.03 5.09 -15.32
C GLY A 24 63.26 4.84 -14.47
N MET A 25 64.24 5.74 -14.54
CA MET A 25 65.43 5.70 -13.71
C MET A 25 65.18 6.45 -12.40
N TYR A 26 65.10 5.72 -11.31
CA TYR A 26 64.95 6.25 -9.95
C TYR A 26 66.27 6.11 -9.19
N PRO A 27 66.84 7.19 -8.60
CA PRO A 27 68.03 7.09 -7.76
C PRO A 27 67.82 6.19 -6.55
N HIS A 28 68.88 5.61 -6.03
CA HIS A 28 68.84 4.91 -4.77
C HIS A 28 68.24 5.80 -3.65
N GLY A 29 67.30 5.28 -2.89
CA GLY A 29 66.65 6.05 -1.87
C GLY A 29 65.33 5.44 -1.37
N ALA A 30 64.74 6.12 -0.41
CA ALA A 30 63.41 5.74 0.12
C ALA A 30 62.31 6.54 -0.62
N TYR A 31 61.33 5.81 -1.10
CA TYR A 31 60.14 6.31 -1.77
C TYR A 31 58.90 5.85 -1.05
N TYR A 32 57.77 6.36 -1.42
CA TYR A 32 56.47 5.81 -1.10
C TYR A 32 55.51 5.93 -2.25
N VAL A 33 54.62 4.98 -2.38
CA VAL A 33 53.47 5.00 -3.29
C VAL A 33 52.24 5.41 -2.45
N LYS A 34 51.41 6.25 -2.97
CA LYS A 34 50.09 6.56 -2.42
C LYS A 34 49.08 6.74 -3.51
N GLU A 35 47.86 6.41 -3.23
CA GLU A 35 46.74 6.69 -4.13
C GLU A 35 46.42 8.21 -4.10
N LEU A 36 46.19 8.80 -5.26
CA LEU A 36 45.81 10.20 -5.42
C LEU A 36 44.33 10.41 -5.67
N SER A 37 43.67 9.42 -6.30
CA SER A 37 42.22 9.38 -6.51
C SER A 37 41.75 7.95 -6.58
N ALA A 38 40.62 7.64 -5.97
CA ALA A 38 39.96 6.35 -6.11
C ALA A 38 39.02 6.37 -7.34
N PRO A 39 38.71 5.20 -7.92
CA PRO A 39 37.63 5.07 -8.87
C PRO A 39 36.28 5.44 -8.24
N ASP A 40 35.31 5.81 -9.07
CA ASP A 40 33.93 6.12 -8.61
C ASP A 40 33.35 4.97 -7.78
N GLY A 41 32.76 5.31 -6.65
CA GLY A 41 32.16 4.35 -5.73
C GLY A 41 33.12 3.72 -4.72
N TRP A 42 34.39 4.09 -4.74
CA TRP A 42 35.41 3.59 -3.82
C TRP A 42 35.98 4.70 -2.93
N LEU A 43 36.26 4.38 -1.69
CA LEU A 43 36.96 5.28 -0.77
C LEU A 43 38.44 5.37 -1.15
N LEU A 44 38.97 6.59 -1.18
CA LEU A 44 40.40 6.83 -1.38
C LEU A 44 41.19 6.17 -0.26
N ASN A 45 42.17 5.35 -0.63
CA ASN A 45 43.15 4.82 0.31
C ASN A 45 44.23 5.87 0.57
N THR A 46 44.28 6.41 1.79
CA THR A 46 45.20 7.50 2.18
C THR A 46 46.54 6.98 2.72
N GLU A 47 46.74 5.68 2.78
CA GLU A 47 48.00 5.08 3.27
C GLU A 47 49.16 5.37 2.34
N GLN A 48 50.37 5.37 2.91
CA GLN A 48 51.63 5.48 2.19
C GLN A 48 52.38 4.15 2.24
N TYR A 49 52.71 3.62 1.09
CA TYR A 49 53.37 2.32 0.92
C TYR A 49 54.84 2.58 0.65
N PRO A 50 55.76 2.28 1.61
CA PRO A 50 57.17 2.55 1.44
C PRO A 50 57.81 1.62 0.44
N VAL A 51 58.72 2.16 -0.35
CA VAL A 51 59.56 1.43 -1.32
C VAL A 51 60.99 1.88 -1.13
N LEU A 52 61.89 0.93 -0.88
CA LEU A 52 63.30 1.21 -0.69
C LEU A 52 64.09 0.68 -1.88
N LEU A 53 64.77 1.57 -2.61
CA LEU A 53 65.73 1.20 -3.69
C LEU A 53 67.12 1.22 -3.12
N THR A 54 67.76 0.05 -3.01
CA THR A 54 69.14 -0.11 -2.55
C THR A 54 70.02 -0.77 -3.63
N PRO A 55 71.35 -0.64 -3.57
CA PRO A 55 72.24 -1.32 -4.51
C PRO A 55 72.06 -2.84 -4.52
N GLU A 56 71.66 -3.41 -3.38
CA GLU A 56 71.53 -4.88 -3.18
C GLU A 56 70.26 -5.44 -3.86
N ASN A 57 69.25 -4.63 -4.11
CA ASN A 57 68.04 -5.03 -4.83
C ASN A 57 68.04 -4.53 -6.29
N MET A 58 69.21 -4.11 -6.78
CA MET A 58 69.45 -3.75 -8.17
C MET A 58 70.53 -4.69 -8.71
N ASP A 59 70.15 -5.68 -9.49
CA ASP A 59 71.08 -6.60 -10.14
C ASP A 59 71.77 -5.84 -11.33
N GLU A 60 73.12 -5.86 -11.32
CA GLU A 60 73.90 -5.16 -12.36
C GLU A 60 73.76 -5.81 -13.76
N ALA A 61 73.07 -6.97 -13.84
CA ALA A 61 72.95 -7.74 -15.09
C ALA A 61 71.59 -7.55 -15.80
N GLU A 62 70.58 -6.91 -15.20
CA GLU A 62 69.25 -6.72 -15.80
C GLU A 62 68.98 -5.23 -16.14
N GLU A 63 68.50 -4.99 -17.35
CA GLU A 63 68.15 -3.63 -17.82
C GLU A 63 66.98 -2.97 -17.08
N ALA A 64 66.22 -3.71 -16.26
CA ALA A 64 65.13 -3.19 -15.45
C ALA A 64 64.83 -4.11 -14.26
N ILE A 65 64.81 -3.55 -13.06
CA ILE A 65 64.38 -4.24 -11.84
C ILE A 65 62.94 -3.86 -11.50
N ALA A 66 62.05 -4.82 -11.36
CA ALA A 66 60.69 -4.62 -10.90
C ALA A 66 60.64 -4.87 -9.37
N ILE A 67 60.36 -3.85 -8.58
CA ILE A 67 59.99 -3.99 -7.17
C ILE A 67 58.47 -4.03 -7.08
N THR A 68 57.95 -5.16 -6.64
CA THR A 68 56.51 -5.32 -6.38
C THR A 68 56.22 -5.07 -4.90
N LEU A 69 55.15 -4.36 -4.59
CA LEU A 69 54.67 -4.26 -3.21
C LEU A 69 54.27 -5.63 -2.68
N ASP A 70 54.61 -5.95 -1.44
CA ASP A 70 54.36 -7.26 -0.83
C ASP A 70 52.83 -7.59 -0.70
N ALA A 71 52.01 -6.57 -0.71
CA ALA A 71 50.56 -6.72 -0.65
C ALA A 71 49.84 -5.76 -1.59
N PRO A 72 48.68 -6.11 -2.13
CA PRO A 72 47.87 -5.20 -2.95
C PRO A 72 47.34 -4.02 -2.12
N ILE A 73 47.26 -2.84 -2.76
CA ILE A 73 46.57 -1.69 -2.20
C ILE A 73 45.09 -1.90 -2.35
N LEU A 74 44.35 -1.85 -1.22
CA LEU A 74 42.93 -2.16 -1.18
C LEU A 74 42.10 -0.88 -1.01
N ASN A 75 41.07 -0.75 -1.83
CA ASN A 75 40.03 0.28 -1.65
C ASN A 75 38.78 -0.36 -1.03
N ARG A 76 38.02 0.44 -0.29
CA ARG A 76 36.73 0.04 0.26
C ARG A 76 35.60 0.67 -0.54
N LEU A 77 34.54 -0.09 -0.79
CA LEU A 77 33.32 0.45 -1.38
C LEU A 77 32.68 1.50 -0.46
N ILE A 78 32.11 2.52 -1.05
CA ILE A 78 31.24 3.48 -0.36
C ILE A 78 29.90 2.79 -0.15
N TYR A 79 29.44 2.71 1.11
CA TYR A 79 28.10 2.27 1.45
C TYR A 79 27.28 3.47 1.90
N THR A 80 26.12 3.67 1.25
CA THR A 80 25.15 4.71 1.61
C THR A 80 23.98 4.07 2.32
N PRO A 81 23.65 4.45 3.56
CA PRO A 81 22.43 3.98 4.22
C PRO A 81 21.21 4.56 3.49
N VAL A 82 20.29 3.70 3.10
CA VAL A 82 19.04 4.07 2.42
C VAL A 82 17.87 3.64 3.29
N THR A 83 17.04 4.59 3.70
CA THR A 83 15.80 4.34 4.43
C THR A 83 14.63 4.39 3.46
N ILE A 84 13.85 3.31 3.39
CA ILE A 84 12.59 3.27 2.64
C ILE A 84 11.44 3.41 3.62
N THR A 85 10.49 4.29 3.30
CA THR A 85 9.35 4.61 4.16
C THR A 85 8.03 4.18 3.54
N LYS A 86 7.08 3.83 4.40
CA LYS A 86 5.72 3.44 4.08
C LYS A 86 4.71 4.33 4.80
N ARG A 87 3.78 4.92 4.04
CA ARG A 87 2.77 5.83 4.57
C ARG A 87 1.40 5.57 3.98
N ASP A 88 0.36 6.12 4.61
CA ASP A 88 -0.96 6.22 4.02
C ASP A 88 -0.94 7.17 2.79
N ILE A 89 -1.97 7.12 1.96
CA ILE A 89 -2.07 7.93 0.74
C ILE A 89 -1.97 9.43 1.02
N THR A 90 -2.37 9.89 2.21
CA THR A 90 -2.27 11.31 2.62
C THR A 90 -0.85 11.71 3.05
N GLY A 91 0.02 10.74 3.31
CA GLY A 91 1.38 10.93 3.82
C GLY A 91 1.43 11.30 5.32
N LYS A 92 0.32 11.25 6.05
CA LYS A 92 0.23 11.64 7.47
C LYS A 92 0.53 10.49 8.42
N GLU A 93 0.01 9.30 8.11
CA GLU A 93 0.20 8.11 8.93
C GLU A 93 1.36 7.27 8.39
N THR A 94 2.23 6.80 9.27
CA THR A 94 3.25 5.79 8.96
C THR A 94 2.63 4.42 9.05
N LEU A 95 3.01 3.50 8.15
CA LEU A 95 2.40 2.19 8.04
C LEU A 95 3.40 1.08 8.38
N PRO A 96 3.33 0.52 9.60
CA PRO A 96 4.08 -0.67 9.96
C PRO A 96 3.51 -1.94 9.32
N GLY A 97 4.35 -2.97 9.16
CA GLY A 97 3.92 -4.29 8.71
C GLY A 97 3.76 -4.46 7.20
N ALA A 98 4.20 -3.51 6.38
CA ALA A 98 4.32 -3.68 4.94
C ALA A 98 5.56 -4.49 4.60
N LEU A 99 5.44 -5.53 3.76
CA LEU A 99 6.60 -6.26 3.24
C LEU A 99 7.09 -5.60 1.96
N ILE A 100 8.33 -5.12 2.00
CA ILE A 100 8.98 -4.46 0.86
C ILE A 100 10.19 -5.27 0.41
N GLU A 101 10.33 -5.41 -0.90
CA GLU A 101 11.47 -6.02 -1.55
C GLU A 101 12.23 -4.97 -2.36
N VAL A 102 13.58 -5.00 -2.23
CA VAL A 102 14.51 -4.13 -2.96
C VAL A 102 15.33 -4.96 -3.92
N TYR A 103 15.51 -4.46 -5.13
CA TYR A 103 16.18 -5.15 -6.22
C TYR A 103 17.34 -4.33 -6.76
N ASP A 104 18.39 -5.00 -7.19
CA ASP A 104 19.50 -4.40 -7.95
C ASP A 104 19.11 -4.11 -9.41
N ALA A 105 20.07 -3.54 -10.17
CA ALA A 105 19.88 -3.25 -11.58
C ALA A 105 19.68 -4.49 -12.47
N GLN A 106 20.01 -5.68 -11.97
CA GLN A 106 19.83 -6.97 -12.65
C GLN A 106 18.47 -7.61 -12.31
N GLY A 107 17.70 -7.00 -11.40
CA GLY A 107 16.43 -7.51 -10.92
C GLY A 107 16.54 -8.58 -9.85
N SER A 108 17.72 -8.77 -9.26
CA SER A 108 17.91 -9.68 -8.13
C SER A 108 17.45 -9.04 -6.83
N THR A 109 16.69 -9.77 -6.02
CA THR A 109 16.29 -9.30 -4.69
C THR A 109 17.53 -9.23 -3.78
N ILE A 110 17.87 -8.02 -3.34
CA ILE A 110 19.02 -7.77 -2.46
C ILE A 110 18.61 -7.54 -1.01
N TYR A 111 17.35 -7.15 -0.78
CA TYR A 111 16.82 -6.94 0.56
C TYR A 111 15.31 -7.21 0.60
N ARG A 112 14.83 -7.72 1.75
CA ARG A 112 13.44 -7.99 2.00
C ARG A 112 13.15 -7.89 3.49
N ALA A 113 12.25 -7.02 3.89
CA ALA A 113 11.83 -6.88 5.29
C ALA A 113 10.46 -6.25 5.43
N TYR A 114 9.88 -6.39 6.61
CA TYR A 114 8.69 -5.65 7.01
C TYR A 114 9.07 -4.27 7.54
N THR A 115 8.20 -3.27 7.29
CA THR A 115 8.34 -1.95 7.90
C THR A 115 8.09 -2.02 9.41
N ASP A 116 8.89 -1.26 10.17
CA ASP A 116 8.83 -1.14 11.62
C ASP A 116 7.64 -0.28 12.11
N GLU A 117 7.59 0.00 13.42
CA GLU A 117 6.55 0.84 14.05
C GLU A 117 6.50 2.27 13.49
N ASN A 118 7.59 2.77 12.91
CA ASN A 118 7.67 4.07 12.26
C ASN A 118 7.35 4.00 10.76
N GLY A 119 6.95 2.84 10.24
CA GLY A 119 6.74 2.61 8.82
C GLY A 119 8.02 2.64 8.01
N GLN A 120 9.16 2.26 8.57
CA GLN A 120 10.47 2.31 7.93
C GLN A 120 11.07 0.91 7.80
N LEU A 121 11.79 0.67 6.70
CA LEU A 121 12.75 -0.41 6.68
C LEU A 121 14.00 -0.01 7.48
N PRO A 122 14.70 -0.98 8.11
CA PRO A 122 16.05 -0.73 8.59
C PRO A 122 16.94 -0.17 7.47
N ASP A 123 17.87 0.68 7.82
CA ASP A 123 18.82 1.25 6.86
C ASP A 123 19.54 0.17 6.07
N ILE A 124 19.45 0.27 4.75
CA ILE A 124 20.08 -0.69 3.83
C ILE A 124 21.39 -0.08 3.36
N PRO A 125 22.55 -0.66 3.67
CA PRO A 125 23.84 -0.15 3.19
C PRO A 125 24.04 -0.53 1.71
N LEU A 126 23.81 0.42 0.81
CA LEU A 126 23.91 0.22 -0.62
C LEU A 126 25.15 0.88 -1.22
N VAL A 127 25.76 0.24 -2.20
CA VAL A 127 26.82 0.80 -3.03
C VAL A 127 26.23 1.71 -4.11
N PRO A 128 27.03 2.57 -4.76
CA PRO A 128 26.57 3.33 -5.92
C PRO A 128 25.95 2.43 -7.00
N GLY A 129 24.74 2.81 -7.47
CA GLY A 129 23.98 2.00 -8.43
C GLY A 129 22.51 2.41 -8.51
N SER A 130 21.80 1.81 -9.44
CA SER A 130 20.35 1.99 -9.61
C SER A 130 19.60 0.83 -8.97
N TYR A 131 18.54 1.15 -8.24
CA TYR A 131 17.76 0.20 -7.47
C TYR A 131 16.27 0.40 -7.72
N THR A 132 15.52 -0.69 -7.60
CA THR A 132 14.07 -0.65 -7.61
C THR A 132 13.53 -1.28 -6.33
N PHE A 133 12.33 -0.89 -5.93
CA PHE A 133 11.66 -1.52 -4.81
C PHE A 133 10.15 -1.52 -5.02
N LYS A 134 9.47 -2.47 -4.41
CA LYS A 134 8.02 -2.60 -4.43
C LYS A 134 7.53 -3.21 -3.15
N GLU A 135 6.28 -2.94 -2.85
CA GLU A 135 5.55 -3.67 -1.83
C GLU A 135 5.08 -5.02 -2.38
N THR A 136 5.16 -6.06 -1.56
CA THR A 136 4.68 -7.41 -1.89
C THR A 136 3.60 -7.91 -0.93
N TYR A 137 3.41 -7.21 0.19
CA TYR A 137 2.38 -7.49 1.18
C TYR A 137 2.00 -6.19 1.93
N ALA A 138 0.74 -5.76 1.82
CA ALA A 138 0.25 -4.52 2.42
C ALA A 138 -0.03 -4.69 3.92
N PRO A 139 0.00 -3.61 4.72
CA PRO A 139 -0.45 -3.64 6.11
C PRO A 139 -1.96 -3.86 6.24
N GLU A 140 -2.40 -4.32 7.41
CA GLU A 140 -3.83 -4.46 7.71
C GLU A 140 -4.59 -3.15 7.53
N GLY A 141 -5.74 -3.23 6.89
CA GLY A 141 -6.58 -2.06 6.59
C GLY A 141 -6.25 -1.33 5.30
N TYR A 142 -5.21 -1.74 4.60
CA TYR A 142 -4.73 -1.10 3.38
C TYR A 142 -4.75 -2.05 2.18
N ALA A 143 -4.77 -1.48 0.98
CA ALA A 143 -4.65 -2.22 -0.27
C ALA A 143 -3.20 -2.20 -0.76
N LEU A 144 -2.72 -3.33 -1.30
CA LEU A 144 -1.37 -3.49 -1.82
C LEU A 144 -1.10 -2.51 -2.97
N ASN A 145 -0.07 -1.69 -2.82
CA ASN A 145 0.43 -0.83 -3.89
C ASN A 145 1.46 -1.58 -4.74
N VAL A 146 1.05 -2.04 -5.91
CA VAL A 146 1.91 -2.79 -6.84
C VAL A 146 2.90 -1.94 -7.62
N ALA A 147 2.93 -0.62 -7.42
CA ALA A 147 3.82 0.27 -8.15
C ALA A 147 5.29 -0.02 -7.80
N VAL A 148 6.11 -0.15 -8.85
CA VAL A 148 7.56 -0.26 -8.70
C VAL A 148 8.13 1.15 -8.62
N LYS A 149 8.91 1.43 -7.56
CA LYS A 149 9.61 2.68 -7.32
C LYS A 149 11.09 2.52 -7.64
N THR A 150 11.74 3.62 -7.99
CA THR A 150 13.16 3.61 -8.39
C THR A 150 13.93 4.69 -7.68
N PHE A 151 15.17 4.40 -7.31
CA PHE A 151 16.14 5.36 -6.83
C PHE A 151 17.55 5.00 -7.29
N THR A 152 18.45 5.97 -7.21
CA THR A 152 19.87 5.81 -7.54
C THR A 152 20.71 6.29 -6.36
N VAL A 153 21.71 5.51 -5.99
CA VAL A 153 22.79 5.92 -5.10
C VAL A 153 23.94 6.39 -6.01
N THR A 154 24.33 7.66 -5.90
CA THR A 154 25.43 8.23 -6.73
C THR A 154 26.80 7.80 -6.22
N SER A 155 27.84 8.04 -7.01
CA SER A 155 29.24 7.81 -6.60
C SER A 155 29.67 8.64 -5.37
N GLU A 156 28.97 9.78 -5.12
CA GLU A 156 29.21 10.61 -3.92
C GLU A 156 28.34 10.21 -2.73
N GLY A 157 27.58 9.12 -2.84
CA GLY A 157 26.70 8.65 -1.77
C GLY A 157 25.38 9.45 -1.61
N LYS A 158 24.93 10.16 -2.66
CA LYS A 158 23.61 10.83 -2.65
C LYS A 158 22.53 9.88 -3.14
N ILE A 159 21.33 9.99 -2.58
CA ILE A 159 20.14 9.28 -3.01
C ILE A 159 19.32 10.21 -3.91
N ILE A 160 19.00 9.75 -5.13
CA ILE A 160 18.18 10.46 -6.12
C ILE A 160 17.02 9.55 -6.52
N GLY A 161 15.80 10.05 -6.45
CA GLY A 161 14.58 9.30 -6.79
C GLY A 161 13.65 9.13 -5.61
N GLU A 162 12.76 8.12 -5.68
CA GLU A 162 11.75 7.89 -4.67
C GLU A 162 12.23 6.87 -3.64
N THR A 163 11.93 7.11 -2.36
CA THR A 163 12.17 6.18 -1.25
C THR A 163 10.93 5.99 -0.38
N GLU A 164 9.73 6.35 -0.90
CA GLU A 164 8.47 6.24 -0.19
C GLU A 164 7.42 5.49 -1.03
N ILE A 165 6.65 4.60 -0.38
CA ILE A 165 5.44 3.98 -0.92
C ILE A 165 4.25 4.46 -0.08
N ARG A 166 3.12 4.75 -0.76
CA ARG A 166 1.87 5.16 -0.12
C ARG A 166 0.74 4.22 -0.48
N ASP A 167 -0.07 3.84 0.51
CA ASP A 167 -1.23 2.97 0.31
C ASP A 167 -2.55 3.70 0.55
N GLU A 168 -3.56 3.25 -0.19
CA GLU A 168 -4.94 3.57 0.09
C GLU A 168 -5.54 2.56 1.06
N ILE A 169 -6.49 2.99 1.91
CA ILE A 169 -7.29 2.07 2.72
C ILE A 169 -8.09 1.15 1.82
N ASN A 170 -8.23 -0.11 2.21
CA ASN A 170 -9.12 -1.05 1.52
C ASN A 170 -10.60 -0.67 1.75
N LYS A 171 -11.44 -0.89 0.73
CA LYS A 171 -12.87 -0.58 0.75
C LYS A 171 -13.65 -1.67 0.03
N ILE A 172 -14.74 -2.11 0.64
CA ILE A 172 -15.74 -2.99 0.02
C ILE A 172 -17.01 -2.19 -0.18
N GLN A 173 -17.48 -2.11 -1.41
CA GLN A 173 -18.66 -1.33 -1.77
C GLN A 173 -19.75 -2.22 -2.35
N LEU A 174 -21.00 -1.99 -1.92
CA LEU A 174 -22.19 -2.56 -2.51
C LEU A 174 -23.09 -1.43 -3.02
N LYS A 175 -23.93 -1.77 -4.01
CA LYS A 175 -25.00 -0.89 -4.48
C LYS A 175 -26.35 -1.51 -4.17
N LYS A 176 -27.22 -0.77 -3.48
CA LYS A 176 -28.57 -1.17 -3.14
C LYS A 176 -29.57 -0.54 -4.08
N VAL A 177 -30.45 -1.36 -4.66
CA VAL A 177 -31.45 -0.90 -5.63
C VAL A 177 -32.82 -1.55 -5.36
N LYS A 178 -33.88 -0.95 -5.91
CA LYS A 178 -35.20 -1.50 -6.06
C LYS A 178 -35.23 -2.51 -7.24
N GLU A 179 -36.31 -3.24 -7.43
CA GLU A 179 -36.50 -4.15 -8.57
C GLU A 179 -36.37 -3.45 -9.93
N ASN A 180 -36.82 -2.20 -10.03
CA ASN A 180 -36.70 -1.42 -11.26
C ASN A 180 -35.29 -0.84 -11.51
N GLY A 181 -34.32 -1.13 -10.62
CA GLY A 181 -32.93 -0.69 -10.73
C GLY A 181 -32.65 0.71 -10.16
N GLU A 182 -33.65 1.41 -9.66
CA GLU A 182 -33.44 2.70 -8.97
C GLU A 182 -32.70 2.52 -7.64
N PRO A 183 -31.88 3.52 -7.23
CA PRO A 183 -31.23 3.48 -5.92
C PRO A 183 -32.23 3.30 -4.78
N LEU A 184 -31.87 2.48 -3.79
CA LEU A 184 -32.67 2.27 -2.58
C LEU A 184 -31.85 2.70 -1.35
N PRO A 185 -32.08 3.90 -0.81
CA PRO A 185 -31.42 4.37 0.41
C PRO A 185 -32.05 3.75 1.67
N GLY A 186 -31.28 3.77 2.78
CA GLY A 186 -31.76 3.38 4.10
C GLY A 186 -31.70 1.88 4.42
N ALA A 187 -31.18 1.06 3.50
CA ALA A 187 -30.91 -0.35 3.77
C ALA A 187 -29.67 -0.50 4.67
N VAL A 188 -29.77 -1.27 5.74
CA VAL A 188 -28.68 -1.48 6.70
C VAL A 188 -28.01 -2.81 6.44
N PHE A 189 -26.69 -2.79 6.26
CA PHE A 189 -25.86 -3.97 6.07
C PHE A 189 -24.83 -4.12 7.17
N GLY A 190 -24.55 -5.35 7.53
CA GLY A 190 -23.46 -5.72 8.43
C GLY A 190 -22.39 -6.53 7.72
N ILE A 191 -21.14 -6.31 8.09
CA ILE A 191 -20.01 -7.17 7.74
C ILE A 191 -19.56 -7.92 8.98
N TYR A 192 -19.45 -9.24 8.87
CA TYR A 192 -19.20 -10.18 9.97
C TYR A 192 -17.91 -10.94 9.71
N ASP A 193 -17.13 -11.18 10.75
CA ASP A 193 -15.94 -12.01 10.70
C ASP A 193 -16.26 -13.52 10.62
N ALA A 194 -15.23 -14.36 10.55
CA ALA A 194 -15.37 -15.81 10.48
C ALA A 194 -16.04 -16.42 11.73
N SER A 195 -16.07 -15.71 12.87
CA SER A 195 -16.76 -16.09 14.09
C SER A 195 -18.21 -15.60 14.11
N ASN A 196 -18.71 -15.03 13.01
CA ASN A 196 -20.02 -14.40 12.89
C ASN A 196 -20.21 -13.20 13.85
N THR A 197 -19.12 -12.51 14.22
CA THR A 197 -19.15 -11.27 14.99
C THR A 197 -19.30 -10.09 14.04
N LEU A 198 -20.23 -9.16 14.36
CA LEU A 198 -20.41 -7.92 13.59
C LEU A 198 -19.17 -7.02 13.75
N VAL A 199 -18.49 -6.74 12.64
CA VAL A 199 -17.28 -5.90 12.60
C VAL A 199 -17.62 -4.45 12.28
N GLN A 200 -18.44 -4.23 11.26
CA GLN A 200 -18.93 -2.89 10.87
C GLN A 200 -20.38 -2.99 10.41
N GLN A 201 -21.08 -1.85 10.49
CA GLN A 201 -22.42 -1.67 9.97
C GLN A 201 -22.46 -0.41 9.11
N GLN A 202 -23.14 -0.48 7.96
CA GLN A 202 -23.29 0.65 7.04
C GLN A 202 -24.73 0.73 6.53
N THR A 203 -25.15 1.95 6.19
CA THR A 203 -26.47 2.21 5.62
C THR A 203 -26.31 2.74 4.21
N SER A 204 -27.14 2.27 3.26
CA SER A 204 -27.11 2.75 1.88
C SER A 204 -27.50 4.24 1.82
N ASP A 205 -26.72 5.02 1.08
CA ASP A 205 -26.91 6.46 0.87
C ASP A 205 -27.98 6.75 -0.18
N ALA A 206 -28.19 8.04 -0.50
CA ALA A 206 -29.18 8.49 -1.48
C ALA A 206 -28.95 7.92 -2.89
N SER A 207 -27.73 7.50 -3.23
CA SER A 207 -27.38 6.83 -4.49
C SER A 207 -27.39 5.30 -4.40
N GLY A 208 -27.80 4.76 -3.25
CA GLY A 208 -27.86 3.34 -2.96
C GLY A 208 -26.50 2.72 -2.60
N HIS A 209 -25.43 3.50 -2.46
CA HIS A 209 -24.13 2.96 -2.12
C HIS A 209 -23.93 2.84 -0.60
N LEU A 210 -23.18 1.80 -0.21
CA LEU A 210 -22.64 1.64 1.13
C LEU A 210 -21.22 1.10 1.04
N THR A 211 -20.36 1.48 1.99
CA THR A 211 -18.93 1.16 1.93
C THR A 211 -18.41 0.75 3.30
N PHE A 212 -17.85 -0.46 3.39
CA PHE A 212 -17.03 -0.90 4.51
C PHE A 212 -15.57 -0.57 4.18
N SER A 213 -14.78 -0.15 5.16
CA SER A 213 -13.40 0.30 4.92
C SER A 213 -12.47 -0.02 6.07
N LYS A 214 -11.16 -0.01 5.80
CA LYS A 214 -10.10 -0.26 6.77
C LYS A 214 -10.30 -1.59 7.50
N LEU A 215 -10.60 -2.65 6.71
CA LEU A 215 -10.80 -4.01 7.20
C LEU A 215 -9.45 -4.69 7.39
N GLY A 216 -9.25 -5.36 8.53
CA GLY A 216 -8.08 -6.20 8.79
C GLY A 216 -8.06 -7.45 7.89
N TYR A 217 -7.05 -8.31 8.09
CA TYR A 217 -7.00 -9.58 7.37
C TYR A 217 -8.08 -10.53 7.86
N GLY A 218 -8.70 -11.24 6.94
CA GLY A 218 -9.73 -12.21 7.27
C GLY A 218 -10.70 -12.47 6.14
N THR A 219 -11.56 -13.47 6.34
CA THR A 219 -12.71 -13.72 5.49
C THR A 219 -13.95 -13.20 6.19
N TYR A 220 -14.70 -12.39 5.48
CA TYR A 220 -15.86 -11.70 5.97
C TYR A 220 -17.11 -12.13 5.21
N THR A 221 -18.25 -12.12 5.91
CA THR A 221 -19.59 -12.30 5.32
C THR A 221 -20.37 -11.01 5.47
N ILE A 222 -20.94 -10.53 4.37
CA ILE A 222 -21.77 -9.33 4.30
C ILE A 222 -23.21 -9.76 4.09
N ARG A 223 -24.14 -9.19 4.87
CA ARG A 223 -25.58 -9.43 4.74
C ARG A 223 -26.38 -8.21 5.11
N GLU A 224 -27.59 -8.12 4.57
CA GLU A 224 -28.57 -7.11 4.97
C GLU A 224 -29.10 -7.43 6.38
N ILE A 225 -29.07 -6.43 7.26
CA ILE A 225 -29.61 -6.52 8.62
C ILE A 225 -31.06 -6.01 8.64
N GLN A 226 -31.33 -4.96 7.89
CA GLN A 226 -32.63 -4.30 7.85
C GLN A 226 -32.89 -3.67 6.49
N ALA A 227 -34.01 -4.01 5.89
CA ALA A 227 -34.53 -3.34 4.70
C ALA A 227 -35.14 -1.98 5.05
N PRO A 228 -35.18 -1.02 4.10
CA PRO A 228 -36.00 0.16 4.23
C PRO A 228 -37.50 -0.20 4.35
N TYR A 229 -38.26 0.72 4.92
CA TYR A 229 -39.70 0.57 5.02
C TYR A 229 -40.35 0.32 3.64
N GLY A 230 -41.24 -0.68 3.57
CA GLY A 230 -41.92 -1.07 2.34
C GLY A 230 -41.16 -2.09 1.47
N TYR A 231 -40.06 -2.64 1.95
CA TYR A 231 -39.25 -3.62 1.24
C TYR A 231 -38.99 -4.89 2.08
N HIS A 232 -38.89 -6.03 1.38
CA HIS A 232 -38.39 -7.25 2.00
C HIS A 232 -36.85 -7.23 2.05
N PRO A 233 -36.24 -7.63 3.19
CA PRO A 233 -34.78 -7.71 3.24
C PRO A 233 -34.25 -8.81 2.30
N SER A 234 -33.15 -8.54 1.64
CA SER A 234 -32.42 -9.57 0.90
C SER A 234 -31.89 -10.64 1.84
N THR A 235 -32.06 -11.90 1.45
CA THR A 235 -31.51 -13.08 2.17
C THR A 235 -30.11 -13.45 1.66
N GLY A 236 -29.55 -12.69 0.72
CA GLY A 236 -28.23 -12.92 0.14
C GLY A 236 -27.11 -12.71 1.15
N GLU A 237 -26.08 -13.53 1.03
CA GLU A 237 -24.83 -13.38 1.76
C GLU A 237 -23.67 -13.33 0.77
N TRP A 238 -22.74 -12.41 1.00
CA TRP A 238 -21.57 -12.21 0.13
C TRP A 238 -20.30 -12.34 0.93
N GLN A 239 -19.39 -13.17 0.45
CA GLN A 239 -18.09 -13.37 1.09
C GLN A 239 -17.00 -12.57 0.40
N VAL A 240 -16.07 -12.05 1.19
CA VAL A 240 -14.85 -11.37 0.73
C VAL A 240 -13.69 -11.77 1.64
N THR A 241 -12.54 -12.02 1.03
CA THR A 241 -11.29 -12.28 1.77
C THR A 241 -10.35 -11.09 1.57
N ILE A 242 -9.86 -10.56 2.66
CA ILE A 242 -8.86 -9.49 2.71
C ILE A 242 -7.58 -10.10 3.28
N ASP A 243 -6.49 -9.96 2.57
CA ASP A 243 -5.14 -10.29 3.02
C ASP A 243 -4.15 -9.24 2.50
N GLY A 244 -2.88 -9.37 2.83
CA GLY A 244 -1.85 -8.41 2.41
C GLY A 244 -1.55 -8.40 0.91
N THR A 245 -2.17 -9.28 0.11
CA THR A 245 -2.07 -9.28 -1.36
C THR A 245 -3.25 -8.60 -2.05
N TYR A 246 -4.22 -8.10 -1.28
CA TYR A 246 -5.41 -7.43 -1.79
C TYR A 246 -5.06 -6.11 -2.48
N GLN A 247 -5.20 -6.05 -3.81
CA GLN A 247 -4.70 -4.95 -4.65
C GLN A 247 -5.72 -3.85 -4.96
N ASN A 248 -7.02 -4.15 -4.81
CA ASN A 248 -8.05 -3.18 -5.17
C ASN A 248 -8.39 -2.27 -3.98
N PRO A 249 -8.06 -0.98 -4.02
CA PRO A 249 -8.45 -0.07 -2.93
C PRO A 249 -9.98 0.03 -2.79
N VAL A 250 -10.75 -0.15 -3.88
CA VAL A 250 -12.22 -0.21 -3.86
C VAL A 250 -12.69 -1.44 -4.63
N GLN A 251 -13.26 -2.42 -3.93
CA GLN A 251 -13.93 -3.56 -4.56
C GLN A 251 -15.45 -3.32 -4.57
N ILE A 252 -16.04 -3.24 -5.77
CA ILE A 252 -17.49 -3.28 -5.95
C ILE A 252 -17.90 -4.75 -5.94
N LEU A 253 -18.53 -5.19 -4.85
CA LEU A 253 -18.83 -6.59 -4.65
C LEU A 253 -20.04 -7.02 -5.49
N THR A 254 -21.17 -6.30 -5.37
CA THR A 254 -22.42 -6.64 -6.07
C THR A 254 -23.43 -5.50 -6.01
N THR A 255 -24.50 -5.66 -6.81
CA THR A 255 -25.75 -4.91 -6.68
C THR A 255 -26.76 -5.79 -5.96
N VAL A 256 -27.36 -5.29 -4.88
CA VAL A 256 -28.35 -6.00 -4.08
C VAL A 256 -29.74 -5.40 -4.32
N VAL A 257 -30.69 -6.26 -4.71
CA VAL A 257 -32.09 -5.87 -4.97
C VAL A 257 -32.95 -6.22 -3.75
N ASN A 258 -33.84 -5.31 -3.36
CA ASN A 258 -34.96 -5.65 -2.50
C ASN A 258 -36.26 -5.61 -3.27
N GLU A 259 -37.11 -6.58 -2.99
CA GLU A 259 -38.47 -6.68 -3.50
C GLU A 259 -39.39 -5.80 -2.66
N ASP A 260 -40.40 -5.22 -3.31
CA ASP A 260 -41.45 -4.47 -2.60
C ASP A 260 -42.16 -5.39 -1.59
N ALA A 261 -42.43 -4.86 -0.41
CA ALA A 261 -43.24 -5.52 0.63
C ALA A 261 -44.58 -4.80 0.77
N PRO A 262 -45.51 -5.05 -0.13
CA PRO A 262 -46.80 -4.37 -0.09
C PRO A 262 -47.55 -4.73 1.19
N GLY A 263 -48.12 -3.74 1.79
CA GLY A 263 -48.99 -3.88 2.96
C GLY A 263 -50.41 -3.44 2.65
N TRP A 264 -51.37 -4.01 3.36
CA TRP A 264 -52.74 -3.59 3.29
C TRP A 264 -53.26 -3.16 4.65
N ILE A 265 -54.20 -2.23 4.62
CA ILE A 265 -54.95 -1.80 5.78
C ILE A 265 -56.31 -2.45 5.71
N ARG A 266 -56.65 -3.28 6.71
CA ARG A 266 -57.95 -3.88 6.86
C ARG A 266 -58.72 -3.14 7.95
N VAL A 267 -59.92 -2.65 7.65
CA VAL A 267 -60.84 -2.02 8.58
C VAL A 267 -62.06 -2.91 8.71
N ILE A 268 -62.54 -3.07 9.92
CA ILE A 268 -63.79 -3.76 10.23
C ILE A 268 -64.75 -2.73 10.84
N LYS A 269 -65.93 -2.60 10.27
CA LYS A 269 -66.98 -1.69 10.72
C LYS A 269 -68.20 -2.48 11.21
N THR A 270 -68.57 -2.27 12.43
CA THR A 270 -69.73 -2.93 13.06
C THR A 270 -70.61 -1.90 13.74
N ASP A 271 -71.89 -2.26 13.95
CA ASP A 271 -72.81 -1.52 14.83
C ASP A 271 -72.33 -1.61 16.28
N ALA A 272 -72.45 -0.53 17.02
CA ALA A 272 -71.98 -0.42 18.40
C ALA A 272 -72.91 -1.10 19.42
N LEU A 273 -74.16 -1.36 19.05
CA LEU A 273 -75.16 -1.93 19.97
C LEU A 273 -75.19 -3.47 19.91
N ASP A 274 -75.16 -4.02 18.72
CA ASP A 274 -75.37 -5.46 18.51
C ASP A 274 -74.25 -6.17 17.76
N GLY A 275 -73.20 -5.43 17.33
CA GLY A 275 -72.03 -5.98 16.65
C GLY A 275 -72.28 -6.37 15.18
N HIS A 276 -73.46 -6.09 14.59
CA HIS A 276 -73.74 -6.41 13.20
C HIS A 276 -72.78 -5.68 12.24
N PRO A 277 -72.30 -6.32 11.18
CA PRO A 277 -71.44 -5.69 10.17
C PRO A 277 -72.21 -4.55 9.44
N ILE A 278 -71.48 -3.46 9.17
CA ILE A 278 -72.04 -2.32 8.42
C ILE A 278 -71.36 -2.18 7.07
N ALA A 279 -72.10 -2.42 5.99
CA ALA A 279 -71.67 -2.27 4.63
C ALA A 279 -71.75 -0.84 4.11
N GLY A 280 -70.98 -0.52 3.06
CA GLY A 280 -71.07 0.74 2.34
C GLY A 280 -70.46 1.98 3.06
N VAL A 281 -69.74 1.75 4.14
CA VAL A 281 -69.05 2.82 4.86
C VAL A 281 -67.73 3.11 4.14
N ARG A 282 -67.51 4.37 3.76
CA ARG A 282 -66.29 4.86 3.14
C ARG A 282 -65.26 5.19 4.19
N PHE A 283 -64.03 4.71 3.93
CA PHE A 283 -62.82 5.11 4.66
C PHE A 283 -61.81 5.68 3.68
N ASP A 284 -61.22 6.82 4.04
CA ASP A 284 -60.12 7.43 3.33
C ASP A 284 -58.86 7.29 4.16
N ILE A 285 -57.77 6.83 3.53
CA ILE A 285 -56.45 6.68 4.14
C ILE A 285 -55.59 7.85 3.66
N TYR A 286 -55.04 8.58 4.60
CA TYR A 286 -54.13 9.70 4.35
C TYR A 286 -52.71 9.35 4.82
N ALA A 287 -51.70 9.81 4.09
CA ALA A 287 -50.34 9.82 4.58
C ALA A 287 -50.25 10.73 5.83
N LEU A 288 -49.32 10.39 6.74
CA LEU A 288 -48.93 11.27 7.84
C LEU A 288 -47.59 11.88 7.50
N ASN A 289 -47.50 13.21 7.58
CA ASN A 289 -46.23 13.90 7.48
C ASN A 289 -45.40 13.70 8.73
N GLU A 290 -44.09 13.96 8.67
CA GLU A 290 -43.15 13.81 9.80
C GLU A 290 -43.56 14.61 11.05
N ASP A 291 -44.24 15.72 10.87
CA ASP A 291 -44.78 16.57 11.95
C ASP A 291 -46.11 16.07 12.53
N GLY A 292 -46.64 14.94 12.03
CA GLY A 292 -47.92 14.36 12.42
C GLY A 292 -49.15 15.02 11.78
N SER A 293 -48.97 15.97 10.87
CA SER A 293 -50.08 16.56 10.11
C SER A 293 -50.57 15.59 9.01
N THR A 294 -51.85 15.78 8.58
CA THR A 294 -52.42 14.97 7.49
C THR A 294 -51.78 15.35 6.17
N GLY A 295 -51.20 14.39 5.48
CA GLY A 295 -50.67 14.51 4.13
C GLY A 295 -51.68 14.15 3.06
N ASP A 296 -51.18 13.62 1.93
CA ASP A 296 -52.02 13.32 0.76
C ASP A 296 -52.94 12.12 0.98
N LEU A 297 -54.08 12.09 0.27
CA LEU A 297 -54.97 10.93 0.19
C LEU A 297 -54.30 9.80 -0.55
N VAL A 298 -54.09 8.68 0.14
CA VAL A 298 -53.41 7.48 -0.37
C VAL A 298 -54.41 6.51 -1.01
N SER A 299 -55.55 6.27 -0.34
CA SER A 299 -56.54 5.29 -0.79
C SER A 299 -57.91 5.60 -0.25
N THR A 300 -58.94 5.16 -0.99
CA THR A 300 -60.34 5.17 -0.55
C THR A 300 -60.89 3.75 -0.62
N MET A 301 -61.56 3.29 0.43
CA MET A 301 -62.16 1.97 0.50
C MET A 301 -63.57 1.98 1.06
N LEU A 302 -64.39 1.01 0.65
CA LEU A 302 -65.77 0.82 1.11
C LEU A 302 -65.88 -0.54 1.82
N THR A 303 -66.65 -0.58 2.91
CA THR A 303 -66.97 -1.87 3.58
C THR A 303 -67.94 -2.68 2.74
N ASN A 304 -67.67 -3.97 2.65
CA ASN A 304 -68.52 -4.96 2.01
C ASN A 304 -69.66 -5.39 2.99
N GLU A 305 -70.45 -6.37 2.59
CA GLU A 305 -71.57 -6.90 3.40
C GLU A 305 -71.14 -7.50 4.74
N GLU A 306 -69.91 -7.90 4.88
CA GLU A 306 -69.30 -8.39 6.12
C GLU A 306 -68.72 -7.26 6.98
N GLY A 307 -68.95 -5.98 6.58
CA GLY A 307 -68.40 -4.82 7.26
C GLY A 307 -66.89 -4.66 7.12
N VAL A 308 -66.27 -5.31 6.15
CA VAL A 308 -64.78 -5.30 5.91
C VAL A 308 -64.46 -4.40 4.74
N ALA A 309 -63.48 -3.51 4.92
CA ALA A 309 -62.81 -2.80 3.87
C ALA A 309 -61.32 -3.10 3.86
N MET A 310 -60.70 -3.20 2.69
CA MET A 310 -59.26 -3.40 2.53
C MET A 310 -58.72 -2.38 1.53
N SER A 311 -57.55 -1.78 1.85
CA SER A 311 -56.83 -0.97 0.89
C SER A 311 -56.28 -1.81 -0.24
N GLU A 312 -56.11 -1.24 -1.42
CA GLU A 312 -55.23 -1.84 -2.45
C GLU A 312 -53.79 -1.78 -1.98
N SER A 313 -53.00 -2.75 -2.42
CA SER A 313 -51.56 -2.86 -2.11
C SER A 313 -50.74 -1.84 -2.90
#